data_88a91ccc3ed3d5e5d71547c0da850bf7
#
_entry.id   88a91ccc3ed3d5e5d71547c0da850bf7
#
_cell.length_a   1.000
_cell.length_b   1.000
_cell.length_c   1.000
_cell.angle_alpha   90.00
_cell.angle_beta   90.00
_cell.angle_gamma   90.00
#
_symmetry.space_group_name_H-M   'P 1'
#
loop_
_entity.id
_entity.type
_entity.pdbx_description
1 polymer ?
#
loop_
_entity_poly.entity_id
_entity_poly.type
_entity_poly.pdbx_seq_one_letter_code
_entity_poly.pdbx_strand_id
1 'polypeptide(L)'
;MRDGPPDTMRDGPPVTLYCFAHAGAGASGFAHWHTQTGPGVHTVPVLLPGRGARRREPRATSREALLEALLKPLAGQVADGRPYVLYGHSLGGVVAHTLARALINRGLPAPACLAVGASPPPQTAPAGHDTDLSDERLLRFAAALGAAPGGALAAPGSLWYRRVLPLLRDDLTLADALRADALADTSGPLPVPVLAVGGQDDPVVGATVLDGWARWTTGRFIRRTVPGDHFFVRGPHAPRLIGRACRVVRRTRLAPAPLSGGKL
;
A
#
# COMPACT_ATOMS: atom_id res chain seq x y z
N MET A 1 -25.57 -40.47 8.56
CA MET A 1 -24.74 -39.39 7.97
C MET A 1 -25.27 -38.07 8.53
N ARG A 2 -24.54 -37.41 9.41
CA ARG A 2 -24.94 -36.10 9.96
C ARG A 2 -24.08 -35.07 9.24
N ASP A 3 -24.68 -34.38 8.27
CA ASP A 3 -24.06 -33.20 7.67
C ASP A 3 -24.01 -32.10 8.72
N GLY A 4 -22.82 -31.88 9.27
CA GLY A 4 -22.58 -30.72 10.12
C GLY A 4 -22.69 -29.44 9.30
N PRO A 5 -23.04 -28.29 9.91
CA PRO A 5 -23.11 -27.03 9.20
C PRO A 5 -21.73 -26.70 8.60
N PRO A 6 -21.72 -26.07 7.41
CA PRO A 6 -20.46 -25.77 6.70
C PRO A 6 -19.52 -24.96 7.62
N ASP A 7 -18.24 -25.26 7.54
CA ASP A 7 -17.10 -24.77 8.35
C ASP A 7 -16.90 -23.21 8.36
N THR A 8 -17.82 -22.50 7.75
CA THR A 8 -17.80 -21.02 7.63
C THR A 8 -18.07 -20.26 8.94
N MET A 9 -18.59 -20.92 9.98
CA MET A 9 -18.86 -20.30 11.29
C MET A 9 -17.66 -20.31 12.26
N ARG A 10 -16.62 -21.10 12.00
CA ARG A 10 -15.43 -21.18 12.87
C ARG A 10 -14.41 -20.09 12.64
N ASP A 11 -14.53 -19.35 11.55
CA ASP A 11 -13.44 -18.52 11.03
C ASP A 11 -13.66 -17.00 11.15
N GLY A 12 -14.64 -16.49 11.88
CA GLY A 12 -14.87 -15.06 12.09
C GLY A 12 -14.99 -14.23 10.79
N PRO A 13 -15.26 -12.93 10.86
CA PRO A 13 -15.42 -12.07 9.68
C PRO A 13 -14.14 -11.99 8.83
N PRO A 14 -14.28 -11.80 7.52
CA PRO A 14 -13.12 -11.60 6.64
C PRO A 14 -12.35 -10.34 7.04
N VAL A 15 -11.02 -10.37 6.81
CA VAL A 15 -10.17 -9.18 6.93
C VAL A 15 -10.29 -8.35 5.67
N THR A 16 -10.53 -7.04 5.80
CA THR A 16 -10.51 -6.13 4.66
C THR A 16 -9.07 -5.70 4.37
N LEU A 17 -8.64 -5.89 3.13
CA LEU A 17 -7.34 -5.49 2.61
C LEU A 17 -7.51 -4.31 1.66
N TYR A 18 -7.20 -3.10 2.14
CA TYR A 18 -7.20 -1.90 1.29
C TYR A 18 -5.87 -1.79 0.55
N CYS A 19 -5.93 -1.66 -0.78
CA CYS A 19 -4.76 -1.67 -1.65
C CYS A 19 -4.57 -0.34 -2.37
N PHE A 20 -3.36 0.26 -2.24
CA PHE A 20 -2.96 1.53 -2.85
C PHE A 20 -1.89 1.28 -3.91
N ALA A 21 -2.12 1.76 -5.13
CA ALA A 21 -1.27 1.49 -6.27
C ALA A 21 0.00 2.36 -6.31
N HIS A 22 0.94 1.96 -7.17
CA HIS A 22 2.14 2.74 -7.50
C HIS A 22 1.81 3.98 -8.35
N ALA A 23 2.76 4.90 -8.45
CA ALA A 23 2.64 6.11 -9.25
C ALA A 23 2.27 5.81 -10.70
N GLY A 24 1.38 6.61 -11.27
CA GLY A 24 0.85 6.43 -12.62
C GLY A 24 -0.18 5.32 -12.80
N ALA A 25 -0.45 4.51 -11.75
CA ALA A 25 -1.36 3.38 -11.84
C ALA A 25 -2.74 3.67 -11.26
N GLY A 26 -3.71 2.86 -11.70
CA GLY A 26 -5.06 2.78 -11.15
C GLY A 26 -5.30 1.47 -10.40
N ALA A 27 -6.58 1.15 -10.17
CA ALA A 27 -7.00 -0.05 -9.46
C ALA A 27 -6.69 -1.37 -10.20
N SER A 28 -6.42 -1.31 -11.51
CA SER A 28 -6.18 -2.50 -12.36
C SER A 28 -4.98 -3.33 -11.93
N GLY A 29 -3.97 -2.72 -11.26
CA GLY A 29 -2.84 -3.46 -10.69
C GLY A 29 -3.23 -4.52 -9.65
N PHE A 30 -4.45 -4.44 -9.11
CA PHE A 30 -4.99 -5.37 -8.12
C PHE A 30 -6.15 -6.22 -8.64
N ALA A 31 -6.42 -6.21 -9.97
CA ALA A 31 -7.59 -6.86 -10.55
C ALA A 31 -7.72 -8.35 -10.19
N HIS A 32 -6.61 -9.07 -10.10
CA HIS A 32 -6.58 -10.51 -9.79
C HIS A 32 -6.34 -10.84 -8.30
N TRP A 33 -6.19 -9.82 -7.44
CA TRP A 33 -5.86 -10.04 -6.04
C TRP A 33 -6.97 -10.75 -5.27
N HIS A 34 -8.23 -10.47 -5.59
CA HIS A 34 -9.39 -11.08 -4.94
C HIS A 34 -9.40 -12.61 -5.02
N THR A 35 -8.86 -13.19 -6.11
CA THR A 35 -8.75 -14.65 -6.28
C THR A 35 -7.45 -15.22 -5.67
N GLN A 36 -6.42 -14.39 -5.53
CA GLN A 36 -5.07 -14.85 -5.17
C GLN A 36 -4.73 -14.65 -3.68
N THR A 37 -5.41 -13.75 -2.98
CA THR A 37 -5.22 -13.54 -1.53
C THR A 37 -5.72 -14.70 -0.69
N GLY A 38 -6.61 -15.52 -1.25
CA GLY A 38 -7.19 -16.70 -0.60
C GLY A 38 -8.40 -16.38 0.29
N PRO A 39 -8.98 -17.40 0.91
CA PRO A 39 -10.23 -17.26 1.67
C PRO A 39 -10.08 -16.35 2.89
N GLY A 40 -11.19 -15.72 3.27
CA GLY A 40 -11.25 -14.85 4.45
C GLY A 40 -10.54 -13.49 4.29
N VAL A 41 -10.20 -13.08 3.05
CA VAL A 41 -9.65 -11.77 2.72
C VAL A 41 -10.52 -11.07 1.69
N HIS A 42 -11.02 -9.89 2.04
CA HIS A 42 -11.76 -9.03 1.13
C HIS A 42 -10.83 -7.93 0.61
N THR A 43 -10.43 -8.02 -0.66
CA THR A 43 -9.51 -7.07 -1.28
C THR A 43 -10.26 -5.88 -1.86
N VAL A 44 -9.89 -4.67 -1.43
CA VAL A 44 -10.50 -3.40 -1.84
C VAL A 44 -9.41 -2.49 -2.43
N PRO A 45 -9.28 -2.42 -3.77
CA PRO A 45 -8.43 -1.43 -4.40
C PRO A 45 -8.96 -0.02 -4.15
N VAL A 46 -8.13 0.85 -3.58
CA VAL A 46 -8.47 2.26 -3.32
C VAL A 46 -7.96 3.12 -4.46
N LEU A 47 -8.87 3.81 -5.11
CA LEU A 47 -8.57 4.65 -6.26
C LEU A 47 -8.25 6.07 -5.81
N LEU A 48 -7.05 6.55 -6.11
CA LEU A 48 -6.68 7.95 -5.91
C LEU A 48 -7.49 8.86 -6.86
N PRO A 49 -7.73 10.14 -6.50
CA PRO A 49 -8.41 11.08 -7.37
C PRO A 49 -7.64 11.34 -8.68
N GLY A 50 -8.32 11.84 -9.71
CA GLY A 50 -7.74 12.16 -11.01
C GLY A 50 -7.53 10.98 -11.96
N ARG A 51 -8.05 9.76 -11.63
CA ARG A 51 -7.89 8.56 -12.46
C ARG A 51 -9.10 7.63 -12.44
N GLY A 52 -9.23 6.77 -13.44
CA GLY A 52 -10.30 5.78 -13.55
C GLY A 52 -11.69 6.39 -13.40
N ALA A 53 -12.50 5.84 -12.49
CA ALA A 53 -13.84 6.37 -12.18
C ALA A 53 -13.79 7.78 -11.56
N ARG A 54 -12.68 8.16 -10.93
CA ARG A 54 -12.47 9.46 -10.27
C ARG A 54 -11.70 10.46 -11.17
N ARG A 55 -11.65 10.25 -12.48
CA ARG A 55 -10.84 11.05 -13.44
C ARG A 55 -11.20 12.53 -13.53
N ARG A 56 -12.40 12.90 -13.08
CA ARG A 56 -12.87 14.31 -13.07
C ARG A 56 -12.48 15.06 -11.80
N GLU A 57 -12.03 14.35 -10.77
CA GLU A 57 -11.58 14.95 -9.53
C GLU A 57 -10.16 15.52 -9.70
N PRO A 58 -9.82 16.61 -9.00
CA PRO A 58 -8.45 17.13 -8.99
C PRO A 58 -7.50 16.07 -8.40
N ARG A 59 -6.29 15.98 -8.94
CA ARG A 59 -5.27 15.07 -8.43
C ARG A 59 -4.71 15.59 -7.11
N ALA A 60 -4.43 14.68 -6.19
CA ALA A 60 -3.78 15.02 -4.94
C ALA A 60 -2.26 15.13 -5.17
N THR A 61 -1.68 16.27 -4.84
CA THR A 61 -0.23 16.52 -4.89
C THR A 61 0.32 16.94 -3.52
N SER A 62 -0.54 17.00 -2.49
CA SER A 62 -0.18 17.27 -1.11
C SER A 62 -0.85 16.28 -0.15
N ARG A 63 -0.37 16.27 1.09
CA ARG A 63 -0.96 15.47 2.17
C ARG A 63 -2.41 15.87 2.44
N GLU A 64 -2.70 17.16 2.48
CA GLU A 64 -4.03 17.71 2.77
C GLU A 64 -5.02 17.24 1.70
N ALA A 65 -4.67 17.41 0.40
CA ALA A 65 -5.52 16.96 -0.71
C ALA A 65 -5.75 15.44 -0.69
N LEU A 66 -4.73 14.64 -0.32
CA LEU A 66 -4.87 13.20 -0.16
C LEU A 66 -5.84 12.86 0.98
N LEU A 67 -5.68 13.49 2.14
CA LEU A 67 -6.54 13.23 3.30
C LEU A 67 -7.98 13.68 3.05
N GLU A 68 -8.19 14.83 2.42
CA GLU A 68 -9.51 15.29 2.01
C GLU A 68 -10.22 14.26 1.12
N ALA A 69 -9.49 13.73 0.13
CA ALA A 69 -10.04 12.80 -0.84
C ALA A 69 -10.32 11.38 -0.30
N LEU A 70 -9.52 10.88 0.66
CA LEU A 70 -9.53 9.47 1.04
C LEU A 70 -9.89 9.20 2.51
N LEU A 71 -9.64 10.15 3.41
CA LEU A 71 -9.70 9.82 4.83
C LEU A 71 -11.13 9.65 5.33
N LYS A 72 -12.08 10.51 4.92
CA LYS A 72 -13.49 10.41 5.33
C LYS A 72 -14.14 9.10 4.87
N PRO A 73 -14.05 8.70 3.58
CA PRO A 73 -14.60 7.41 3.15
C PRO A 73 -13.93 6.22 3.83
N LEU A 74 -12.60 6.24 4.00
CA LEU A 74 -11.89 5.16 4.69
C LEU A 74 -12.27 5.08 6.17
N ALA A 75 -12.36 6.21 6.87
CA ALA A 75 -12.78 6.28 8.25
C ALA A 75 -14.16 5.65 8.48
N GLY A 76 -15.13 5.93 7.59
CA GLY A 76 -16.45 5.31 7.65
C GLY A 76 -16.42 3.78 7.46
N GLN A 77 -15.48 3.27 6.66
CA GLN A 77 -15.35 1.83 6.41
C GLN A 77 -14.67 1.07 7.55
N VAL A 78 -13.84 1.73 8.36
CA VAL A 78 -13.10 1.08 9.46
C VAL A 78 -13.71 1.35 10.83
N ALA A 79 -14.74 2.19 10.93
CA ALA A 79 -15.36 2.61 12.17
C ALA A 79 -16.00 1.47 12.96
N ASP A 80 -16.40 0.38 12.30
CA ASP A 80 -17.02 -0.79 12.94
C ASP A 80 -16.02 -1.66 13.74
N GLY A 81 -14.73 -1.30 13.72
CA GLY A 81 -13.68 -2.00 14.46
C GLY A 81 -13.27 -3.36 13.88
N ARG A 82 -13.81 -3.77 12.74
CA ARG A 82 -13.38 -5.01 12.08
C ARG A 82 -11.91 -4.93 11.68
N PRO A 83 -11.17 -6.06 11.76
CA PRO A 83 -9.76 -6.05 11.41
C PRO A 83 -9.56 -5.72 9.94
N TYR A 84 -8.66 -4.80 9.66
CA TYR A 84 -8.26 -4.44 8.31
C TYR A 84 -6.74 -4.31 8.18
N VAL A 85 -6.25 -4.44 6.96
CA VAL A 85 -4.85 -4.28 6.58
C VAL A 85 -4.77 -3.21 5.50
N LEU A 86 -3.78 -2.34 5.60
CA LEU A 86 -3.43 -1.41 4.53
C LEU A 86 -2.24 -1.98 3.78
N TYR A 87 -2.35 -2.13 2.47
CA TYR A 87 -1.25 -2.48 1.58
C TYR A 87 -1.00 -1.37 0.59
N GLY A 88 0.25 -0.92 0.49
CA GLY A 88 0.64 0.05 -0.52
C GLY A 88 1.86 -0.39 -1.32
N HIS A 89 1.80 -0.22 -2.65
CA HIS A 89 2.90 -0.54 -3.55
C HIS A 89 3.58 0.75 -4.03
N SER A 90 4.89 0.86 -3.87
CA SER A 90 5.68 2.04 -4.24
C SER A 90 5.11 3.33 -3.62
N LEU A 91 4.65 4.33 -4.37
CA LEU A 91 3.87 5.47 -3.85
C LEU A 91 2.79 5.03 -2.85
N GLY A 92 2.07 3.95 -3.17
CA GLY A 92 0.99 3.44 -2.32
C GLY A 92 1.46 3.13 -0.89
N GLY A 93 2.73 2.80 -0.67
CA GLY A 93 3.28 2.50 0.66
C GLY A 93 3.30 3.74 1.57
N VAL A 94 3.76 4.88 1.06
CA VAL A 94 3.73 6.14 1.82
C VAL A 94 2.30 6.68 1.96
N VAL A 95 1.42 6.46 0.96
CA VAL A 95 -0.01 6.75 1.07
C VAL A 95 -0.66 5.95 2.19
N ALA A 96 -0.43 4.64 2.24
CA ALA A 96 -0.96 3.76 3.29
C ALA A 96 -0.44 4.14 4.68
N HIS A 97 0.85 4.49 4.80
CA HIS A 97 1.45 4.99 6.04
C HIS A 97 0.77 6.29 6.51
N THR A 98 0.62 7.27 5.61
CA THR A 98 -0.03 8.56 5.90
C THR A 98 -1.48 8.38 6.38
N LEU A 99 -2.25 7.51 5.70
CA LEU A 99 -3.62 7.21 6.10
C LEU A 99 -3.70 6.46 7.44
N ALA A 100 -2.79 5.50 7.70
CA ALA A 100 -2.71 4.82 8.99
C ALA A 100 -2.47 5.83 10.12
N ARG A 101 -1.52 6.74 9.95
CA ARG A 101 -1.23 7.82 10.90
C ARG A 101 -2.46 8.70 11.13
N ALA A 102 -3.10 9.14 10.05
CA ALA A 102 -4.25 10.03 10.13
C ALA A 102 -5.46 9.38 10.82
N LEU A 103 -5.69 8.07 10.62
CA LEU A 103 -6.75 7.31 11.31
C LEU A 103 -6.44 7.21 12.81
N ILE A 104 -5.21 6.84 13.17
CA ILE A 104 -4.77 6.72 14.57
C ILE A 104 -4.87 8.07 15.29
N ASN A 105 -4.40 9.15 14.69
CA ASN A 105 -4.47 10.50 15.27
C ASN A 105 -5.91 11.00 15.47
N ARG A 106 -6.90 10.40 14.79
CA ARG A 106 -8.33 10.67 15.00
C ARG A 106 -9.00 9.72 16.00
N GLY A 107 -8.24 8.88 16.68
CA GLY A 107 -8.78 7.89 17.62
C GLY A 107 -9.58 6.76 16.96
N LEU A 108 -9.44 6.58 15.64
CA LEU A 108 -10.09 5.49 14.91
C LEU A 108 -9.29 4.19 15.07
N PRO A 109 -9.92 3.02 14.85
CA PRO A 109 -9.24 1.74 14.93
C PRO A 109 -7.98 1.72 14.06
N ALA A 110 -6.84 1.34 14.66
CA ALA A 110 -5.58 1.19 13.93
C ALA A 110 -5.65 -0.01 12.98
N PRO A 111 -4.97 0.04 11.82
CA PRO A 111 -4.83 -1.13 10.98
C PRO A 111 -4.16 -2.27 11.74
N ALA A 112 -4.59 -3.48 11.53
CA ALA A 112 -3.99 -4.65 12.17
C ALA A 112 -2.58 -4.96 11.63
N CYS A 113 -2.27 -4.45 10.44
CA CYS A 113 -0.95 -4.47 9.82
C CYS A 113 -0.86 -3.38 8.73
N LEU A 114 0.29 -2.73 8.64
CA LEU A 114 0.69 -1.96 7.47
C LEU A 114 1.62 -2.83 6.62
N ALA A 115 1.24 -3.13 5.38
CA ALA A 115 2.07 -3.83 4.43
C ALA A 115 2.54 -2.88 3.33
N VAL A 116 3.83 -2.85 3.06
CA VAL A 116 4.44 -1.98 2.04
C VAL A 116 5.22 -2.83 1.03
N GLY A 117 4.96 -2.64 -0.25
CA GLY A 117 5.63 -3.36 -1.34
C GLY A 117 6.44 -2.40 -2.21
N ALA A 118 7.71 -2.71 -2.51
CA ALA A 118 8.57 -1.89 -3.37
C ALA A 118 8.53 -0.38 -3.00
N SER A 119 8.37 -0.08 -1.72
CA SER A 119 8.22 1.29 -1.21
C SER A 119 9.34 1.61 -0.24
N PRO A 120 10.25 2.52 -0.55
CA PRO A 120 11.26 2.97 0.41
C PRO A 120 10.56 3.67 1.58
N PRO A 121 11.14 3.57 2.80
CA PRO A 121 10.62 4.31 3.94
C PRO A 121 10.82 5.82 3.75
N PRO A 122 10.08 6.67 4.47
CA PRO A 122 10.08 8.12 4.23
C PRO A 122 11.47 8.78 4.23
N GLN A 123 12.41 8.31 5.05
CA GLN A 123 13.77 8.87 5.11
C GLN A 123 14.66 8.51 3.90
N THR A 124 14.19 7.67 3.00
CA THR A 124 15.01 7.20 1.86
C THR A 124 14.29 7.53 0.56
N ALA A 125 14.91 8.37 -0.27
CA ALA A 125 14.44 8.56 -1.62
C ALA A 125 14.71 7.31 -2.47
N PRO A 126 13.86 6.97 -3.46
CA PRO A 126 14.15 5.91 -4.42
C PRO A 126 15.44 6.18 -5.19
N ALA A 127 16.15 5.13 -5.60
CA ALA A 127 17.30 5.28 -6.50
C ALA A 127 16.86 5.96 -7.80
N GLY A 128 17.66 6.93 -8.25
CA GLY A 128 17.33 7.74 -9.43
C GLY A 128 16.21 8.74 -9.23
N HIS A 129 15.75 8.93 -7.98
CA HIS A 129 14.81 10.00 -7.65
C HIS A 129 15.45 11.36 -7.91
N ASP A 130 14.72 12.21 -8.61
CA ASP A 130 15.13 13.56 -8.90
C ASP A 130 13.94 14.51 -8.66
N THR A 131 14.21 15.66 -8.09
CA THR A 131 13.21 16.72 -7.91
C THR A 131 12.85 17.43 -9.22
N ASP A 132 13.71 17.28 -10.25
CA ASP A 132 13.38 17.69 -11.60
C ASP A 132 12.45 16.66 -12.27
N LEU A 133 11.18 17.00 -12.31
CA LEU A 133 10.14 16.18 -12.91
C LEU A 133 9.87 16.56 -14.38
N SER A 134 10.92 16.97 -15.13
CA SER A 134 10.83 17.15 -16.58
C SER A 134 10.40 15.86 -17.28
N ASP A 135 9.77 16.00 -18.44
CA ASP A 135 9.26 14.85 -19.20
C ASP A 135 10.37 13.84 -19.52
N GLU A 136 11.55 14.34 -19.85
CA GLU A 136 12.70 13.48 -20.16
C GLU A 136 13.14 12.65 -18.96
N ARG A 137 13.19 13.24 -17.77
CA ARG A 137 13.56 12.53 -16.54
C ARG A 137 12.49 11.54 -16.11
N LEU A 138 11.21 11.92 -16.22
CA LEU A 138 10.10 11.02 -15.95
C LEU A 138 10.09 9.81 -16.89
N LEU A 139 10.40 10.01 -18.18
CA LEU A 139 10.54 8.91 -19.13
C LEU A 139 11.69 7.97 -18.77
N ARG A 140 12.85 8.53 -18.40
CA ARG A 140 13.99 7.73 -17.95
C ARG A 140 13.67 6.95 -16.68
N PHE A 141 13.01 7.59 -15.71
CA PHE A 141 12.58 6.91 -14.48
C PHE A 141 11.59 5.79 -14.79
N ALA A 142 10.56 6.03 -15.61
CA ALA A 142 9.61 5.02 -16.02
C ALA A 142 10.29 3.86 -16.79
N ALA A 143 11.30 4.17 -17.62
CA ALA A 143 12.06 3.15 -18.34
C ALA A 143 12.92 2.31 -17.38
N ALA A 144 13.58 2.91 -16.40
CA ALA A 144 14.37 2.21 -15.39
C ALA A 144 13.52 1.24 -14.57
N LEU A 145 12.25 1.58 -14.34
CA LEU A 145 11.27 0.71 -13.69
C LEU A 145 10.68 -0.36 -14.61
N GLY A 146 10.96 -0.34 -15.92
CA GLY A 146 10.27 -1.20 -16.89
C GLY A 146 8.81 -0.80 -17.15
N ALA A 147 8.44 0.45 -16.81
CA ALA A 147 7.08 0.97 -16.94
C ALA A 147 6.86 1.79 -18.22
N ALA A 148 7.95 2.24 -18.86
CA ALA A 148 7.83 2.98 -20.10
C ALA A 148 7.42 2.05 -21.25
N PRO A 149 6.42 2.44 -22.06
CA PRO A 149 6.14 1.72 -23.28
C PRO A 149 7.30 1.89 -24.27
N GLY A 150 7.59 0.85 -25.05
CA GLY A 150 8.59 0.93 -26.12
C GLY A 150 8.09 1.71 -27.34
N GLY A 151 9.05 2.23 -28.13
CA GLY A 151 8.79 2.79 -29.46
C GLY A 151 7.86 4.00 -29.50
N ALA A 152 6.95 4.00 -30.48
CA ALA A 152 6.04 5.11 -30.78
C ALA A 152 5.09 5.48 -29.61
N LEU A 153 4.83 4.57 -28.68
CA LEU A 153 3.98 4.87 -27.52
C LEU A 153 4.65 5.81 -26.52
N ALA A 154 5.97 5.84 -26.45
CA ALA A 154 6.73 6.77 -25.61
C ALA A 154 6.99 8.12 -26.33
N ALA A 155 6.68 8.25 -27.61
CA ALA A 155 6.94 9.45 -28.39
C ALA A 155 6.15 10.66 -27.87
N PRO A 156 6.74 11.85 -27.88
CA PRO A 156 6.02 13.10 -27.60
C PRO A 156 4.71 13.18 -28.39
N GLY A 157 3.60 13.55 -27.72
CA GLY A 157 2.29 13.63 -28.36
C GLY A 157 1.51 12.33 -28.47
N SER A 158 2.07 11.17 -28.09
CA SER A 158 1.33 9.93 -27.98
C SER A 158 0.24 10.01 -26.90
N LEU A 159 -0.76 9.11 -26.95
CA LEU A 159 -1.82 9.05 -25.95
C LEU A 159 -1.24 8.73 -24.56
N TRP A 160 -0.26 7.82 -24.50
CA TRP A 160 0.44 7.47 -23.27
C TRP A 160 1.15 8.70 -22.69
N TYR A 161 1.95 9.39 -23.49
CA TYR A 161 2.67 10.60 -23.11
C TYR A 161 1.72 11.66 -22.51
N ARG A 162 0.63 11.96 -23.20
CA ARG A 162 -0.33 12.99 -22.75
C ARG A 162 -1.12 12.59 -21.50
N ARG A 163 -1.36 11.32 -21.26
CA ARG A 163 -2.19 10.85 -20.13
C ARG A 163 -1.41 10.35 -18.94
N VAL A 164 -0.29 9.67 -19.18
CA VAL A 164 0.44 8.99 -18.10
C VAL A 164 1.51 9.90 -17.52
N LEU A 165 2.24 10.66 -18.30
CA LEU A 165 3.30 11.52 -17.78
C LEU A 165 2.81 12.57 -16.78
N PRO A 166 1.76 13.34 -17.06
CA PRO A 166 1.22 14.27 -16.06
C PRO A 166 0.75 13.60 -14.79
N LEU A 167 0.15 12.40 -14.92
CA LEU A 167 -0.28 11.63 -13.76
C LEU A 167 0.92 11.14 -12.94
N LEU A 168 1.96 10.66 -13.60
CA LEU A 168 3.19 10.21 -12.94
C LEU A 168 3.88 11.38 -12.22
N ARG A 169 3.94 12.56 -12.84
CA ARG A 169 4.50 13.76 -12.22
C ARG A 169 3.77 14.14 -10.94
N ASP A 170 2.45 14.25 -10.98
CA ASP A 170 1.64 14.61 -9.83
C ASP A 170 1.76 13.56 -8.72
N ASP A 171 1.84 12.28 -9.08
CA ASP A 171 2.02 11.18 -8.13
C ASP A 171 3.40 11.19 -7.46
N LEU A 172 4.46 11.55 -8.18
CA LEU A 172 5.79 11.71 -7.58
C LEU A 172 5.85 12.95 -6.69
N THR A 173 5.24 14.06 -7.11
CA THR A 173 5.07 15.24 -6.25
C THR A 173 4.34 14.88 -4.95
N LEU A 174 3.26 14.11 -5.03
CA LEU A 174 2.57 13.60 -3.86
C LEU A 174 3.49 12.74 -2.98
N ALA A 175 4.26 11.81 -3.59
CA ALA A 175 5.16 10.96 -2.83
C ALA A 175 6.19 11.77 -2.03
N ASP A 176 6.73 12.83 -2.60
CA ASP A 176 7.69 13.71 -1.94
C ASP A 176 7.06 14.52 -0.82
N ALA A 177 5.88 15.09 -1.06
CA ALA A 177 5.12 15.79 -0.03
C ALA A 177 4.83 14.87 1.17
N LEU A 178 4.37 13.63 0.92
CA LEU A 178 4.08 12.67 1.99
C LEU A 178 5.33 12.22 2.77
N ARG A 179 6.48 12.11 2.10
CA ARG A 179 7.76 11.81 2.77
C ARG A 179 8.21 12.98 3.64
N ALA A 180 8.15 14.20 3.11
CA ALA A 180 8.51 15.40 3.85
C ALA A 180 7.64 15.57 5.11
N ASP A 181 6.32 15.40 4.97
CA ASP A 181 5.38 15.46 6.09
C ASP A 181 5.63 14.36 7.13
N ALA A 182 5.94 13.13 6.68
CA ALA A 182 6.25 12.05 7.60
C ALA A 182 7.54 12.31 8.39
N LEU A 183 8.55 12.92 7.75
CA LEU A 183 9.81 13.31 8.43
C LEU A 183 9.63 14.46 9.40
N ALA A 184 8.71 15.38 9.15
CA ALA A 184 8.37 16.49 10.03
C ALA A 184 7.45 16.07 11.20
N ASP A 185 6.78 14.90 11.10
CA ASP A 185 5.86 14.40 12.12
C ASP A 185 6.63 13.90 13.35
N THR A 186 6.41 14.55 14.49
CA THR A 186 7.03 14.21 15.79
C THR A 186 6.24 13.18 16.61
N SER A 187 5.14 12.66 16.10
CA SER A 187 4.27 11.69 16.81
C SER A 187 4.94 10.31 17.02
N GLY A 188 6.15 10.12 16.49
CA GLY A 188 6.90 8.86 16.59
C GLY A 188 6.39 7.74 15.69
N PRO A 189 6.92 6.51 15.83
CA PRO A 189 6.54 5.38 14.99
C PRO A 189 5.08 4.94 15.18
N LEU A 190 4.50 4.27 14.17
CA LEU A 190 3.15 3.72 14.26
C LEU A 190 3.09 2.52 15.22
N PRO A 191 2.09 2.40 16.10
CA PRO A 191 1.94 1.24 17.00
C PRO A 191 1.28 0.03 16.31
N VAL A 192 1.70 -0.27 15.06
CA VAL A 192 1.13 -1.37 14.26
C VAL A 192 2.23 -2.20 13.63
N PRO A 193 2.06 -3.52 13.45
CA PRO A 193 3.02 -4.35 12.74
C PRO A 193 3.24 -3.85 11.30
N VAL A 194 4.50 -3.90 10.83
CA VAL A 194 4.86 -3.56 9.45
C VAL A 194 5.42 -4.80 8.74
N LEU A 195 4.86 -5.10 7.56
CA LEU A 195 5.37 -6.08 6.62
C LEU A 195 5.92 -5.37 5.39
N ALA A 196 7.24 -5.37 5.21
CA ALA A 196 7.90 -4.83 4.03
C ALA A 196 8.20 -5.95 3.02
N VAL A 197 7.82 -5.74 1.75
CA VAL A 197 7.98 -6.72 0.68
C VAL A 197 8.79 -6.12 -0.46
N GLY A 198 9.88 -6.79 -0.86
CA GLY A 198 10.72 -6.42 -2.02
C GLY A 198 10.62 -7.42 -3.14
N GLY A 199 10.85 -6.96 -4.37
CA GLY A 199 11.15 -7.81 -5.51
C GLY A 199 12.62 -8.25 -5.48
N GLN A 200 12.91 -9.48 -5.90
CA GLN A 200 14.30 -9.98 -5.99
C GLN A 200 15.12 -9.17 -6.99
N ASP A 201 14.47 -8.76 -8.09
CA ASP A 201 15.09 -8.10 -9.22
C ASP A 201 14.68 -6.62 -9.30
N ASP A 202 14.20 -6.03 -8.18
CA ASP A 202 13.81 -4.62 -8.14
C ASP A 202 15.06 -3.72 -8.23
N PRO A 203 15.24 -2.95 -9.33
CA PRO A 203 16.43 -2.13 -9.53
C PRO A 203 16.42 -0.84 -8.69
N VAL A 204 15.29 -0.49 -8.08
CA VAL A 204 15.08 0.79 -7.39
C VAL A 204 15.01 0.64 -5.89
N VAL A 205 14.37 -0.43 -5.41
CA VAL A 205 14.13 -0.64 -3.97
C VAL A 205 14.72 -1.97 -3.53
N GLY A 206 16.02 -1.96 -3.25
CA GLY A 206 16.72 -3.12 -2.71
C GLY A 206 16.26 -3.52 -1.32
N ALA A 207 16.54 -4.76 -0.96
CA ALA A 207 16.11 -5.33 0.32
C ALA A 207 16.59 -4.53 1.55
N THR A 208 17.81 -4.00 1.53
CA THR A 208 18.40 -3.20 2.62
C THR A 208 17.68 -1.86 2.82
N VAL A 209 17.15 -1.27 1.75
CA VAL A 209 16.34 -0.06 1.82
C VAL A 209 15.07 -0.31 2.63
N LEU A 210 14.44 -1.46 2.42
CA LEU A 210 13.21 -1.82 3.12
C LEU A 210 13.38 -2.05 4.62
N ASP A 211 14.60 -2.39 5.08
CA ASP A 211 14.89 -2.53 6.52
C ASP A 211 14.68 -1.20 7.27
N GLY A 212 14.81 -0.08 6.58
CA GLY A 212 14.53 1.23 7.15
C GLY A 212 13.10 1.42 7.68
N TRP A 213 12.13 0.62 7.22
CA TRP A 213 10.77 0.63 7.77
C TRP A 213 10.68 0.18 9.24
N ALA A 214 11.70 -0.52 9.75
CA ALA A 214 11.77 -0.89 11.16
C ALA A 214 11.71 0.34 12.10
N ARG A 215 12.17 1.50 11.64
CA ARG A 215 12.13 2.76 12.42
C ARG A 215 10.74 3.41 12.48
N TRP A 216 9.82 2.96 11.62
CA TRP A 216 8.48 3.54 11.47
C TRP A 216 7.40 2.76 12.21
N THR A 217 7.80 1.76 12.99
CA THR A 217 6.87 0.99 13.82
C THR A 217 7.45 0.69 15.21
N THR A 218 6.59 0.73 16.24
CA THR A 218 6.87 0.13 17.55
C THR A 218 6.35 -1.29 17.63
N GLY A 219 5.59 -1.74 16.61
CA GLY A 219 5.11 -3.10 16.49
C GLY A 219 6.17 -4.04 15.87
N ARG A 220 5.75 -5.25 15.53
CA ARG A 220 6.63 -6.21 14.87
C ARG A 220 6.97 -5.76 13.45
N PHE A 221 8.25 -5.74 13.11
CA PHE A 221 8.74 -5.54 11.74
C PHE A 221 9.09 -6.89 11.10
N ILE A 222 8.65 -7.11 9.87
CA ILE A 222 8.98 -8.29 9.08
C ILE A 222 9.31 -7.86 7.67
N ARG A 223 10.47 -8.26 7.14
CA ARG A 223 10.79 -8.14 5.72
C ARG A 223 10.61 -9.47 5.01
N ARG A 224 10.14 -9.43 3.78
CA ARG A 224 10.05 -10.56 2.86
C ARG A 224 10.47 -10.15 1.47
N THR A 225 10.98 -11.11 0.71
CA THR A 225 11.32 -10.93 -0.71
C THR A 225 10.48 -11.91 -1.52
N VAL A 226 10.04 -11.47 -2.69
CA VAL A 226 9.29 -12.27 -3.65
C VAL A 226 9.98 -12.21 -5.01
N PRO A 227 9.82 -13.23 -5.87
CA PRO A 227 10.30 -13.16 -7.25
C PRO A 227 9.70 -11.99 -8.01
N GLY A 228 10.49 -11.36 -8.89
CA GLY A 228 10.09 -10.30 -9.80
C GLY A 228 10.79 -8.97 -9.56
N ASP A 229 10.54 -8.05 -10.48
CA ASP A 229 11.04 -6.69 -10.52
C ASP A 229 10.24 -5.73 -9.61
N HIS A 230 10.35 -4.42 -9.87
CA HIS A 230 9.58 -3.40 -9.14
C HIS A 230 8.07 -3.63 -9.21
N PHE A 231 7.55 -4.26 -10.25
CA PHE A 231 6.12 -4.53 -10.45
C PHE A 231 5.67 -5.94 -10.06
N PHE A 232 6.36 -6.60 -9.14
CA PHE A 232 5.97 -7.90 -8.61
C PHE A 232 4.51 -7.95 -8.09
N VAL A 233 3.90 -6.80 -7.85
CA VAL A 233 2.48 -6.64 -7.48
C VAL A 233 1.53 -7.23 -8.53
N ARG A 234 1.96 -7.31 -9.79
CA ARG A 234 1.21 -7.89 -10.91
C ARG A 234 1.27 -9.42 -10.95
N GLY A 235 2.25 -10.00 -10.27
CA GLY A 235 2.45 -11.44 -10.18
C GLY A 235 1.69 -12.10 -9.03
N PRO A 236 1.69 -13.44 -8.96
CA PRO A 236 0.90 -14.19 -7.98
C PRO A 236 1.55 -14.24 -6.58
N HIS A 237 2.82 -13.90 -6.44
CA HIS A 237 3.56 -14.08 -5.19
C HIS A 237 3.16 -13.06 -4.12
N ALA A 238 3.04 -11.79 -4.50
CA ALA A 238 2.66 -10.72 -3.59
C ALA A 238 1.25 -10.93 -2.98
N PRO A 239 0.17 -11.12 -3.75
CA PRO A 239 -1.16 -11.32 -3.18
C PRO A 239 -1.24 -12.56 -2.29
N ARG A 240 -0.54 -13.66 -2.65
CA ARG A 240 -0.49 -14.86 -1.80
C ARG A 240 0.22 -14.61 -0.46
N LEU A 241 1.31 -13.85 -0.48
CA LEU A 241 2.05 -13.46 0.74
C LEU A 241 1.20 -12.55 1.63
N ILE A 242 0.63 -11.49 1.05
CA ILE A 242 -0.21 -10.53 1.80
C ILE A 242 -1.48 -11.24 2.32
N GLY A 243 -2.11 -12.09 1.53
CA GLY A 243 -3.25 -12.88 1.97
C GLY A 243 -2.93 -13.80 3.16
N ARG A 244 -1.72 -14.41 3.20
CA ARG A 244 -1.25 -15.15 4.39
C ARG A 244 -1.12 -14.23 5.60
N ALA A 245 -0.57 -13.02 5.44
CA ALA A 245 -0.47 -12.05 6.53
C ALA A 245 -1.86 -11.65 7.06
N CYS A 246 -2.82 -11.39 6.17
CA CYS A 246 -4.21 -11.12 6.57
C CYS A 246 -4.83 -12.27 7.37
N ARG A 247 -4.59 -13.52 6.97
CA ARG A 247 -5.09 -14.69 7.74
C ARG A 247 -4.43 -14.84 9.12
N VAL A 248 -3.15 -14.48 9.24
CA VAL A 248 -2.49 -14.43 10.57
C VAL A 248 -3.17 -13.38 11.44
N VAL A 249 -3.36 -12.17 10.92
CA VAL A 249 -4.08 -11.08 11.62
C VAL A 249 -5.47 -11.54 12.08
N ARG A 250 -6.23 -12.21 11.21
CA ARG A 250 -7.55 -12.75 11.52
C ARG A 250 -7.52 -13.68 12.72
N ARG A 251 -6.59 -14.62 12.73
CA ARG A 251 -6.44 -15.61 13.82
C ARG A 251 -6.03 -14.97 15.16
N THR A 252 -5.10 -14.02 15.12
CA THR A 252 -4.59 -13.39 16.35
C THR A 252 -5.61 -12.44 17.01
N ARG A 253 -6.50 -11.83 16.24
CA ARG A 253 -7.57 -10.96 16.75
C ARG A 253 -8.79 -11.74 17.24
N LEU A 254 -8.97 -12.97 16.81
CA LEU A 254 -10.06 -13.86 17.22
C LEU A 254 -9.68 -14.80 18.38
N ALA A 255 -8.38 -14.92 18.70
CA ALA A 255 -7.95 -15.67 19.87
C ALA A 255 -8.50 -14.98 21.13
N PRO A 256 -9.22 -15.70 22.03
CA PRO A 256 -9.64 -15.14 23.30
C PRO A 256 -8.39 -14.65 24.06
N ALA A 257 -8.51 -13.50 24.71
CA ALA A 257 -7.46 -13.02 25.60
C ALA A 257 -7.09 -14.16 26.57
N PRO A 258 -5.78 -14.40 26.82
CA PRO A 258 -5.39 -15.39 27.82
C PRO A 258 -6.10 -15.04 29.14
N LEU A 259 -6.82 -15.98 29.71
CA LEU A 259 -7.45 -15.84 31.02
C LEU A 259 -6.33 -15.39 31.97
N SER A 260 -6.42 -14.14 32.42
CA SER A 260 -5.56 -13.65 33.48
C SER A 260 -5.73 -14.59 34.65
N GLY A 261 -4.72 -15.46 34.90
CA GLY A 261 -4.71 -16.40 36.00
C GLY A 261 -4.91 -15.62 37.28
N GLY A 262 -6.10 -15.77 37.86
CA GLY A 262 -6.36 -15.32 39.22
C GLY A 262 -5.36 -16.01 40.12
N LYS A 263 -4.50 -15.25 40.76
CA LYS A 263 -3.77 -15.73 41.92
C LYS A 263 -4.80 -16.00 43.04
N LEU A 264 -4.93 -17.29 43.42
CA LEU A 264 -5.49 -17.66 44.71
C LEU A 264 -4.56 -17.23 45.81
#